data_c7d507d57fd60fec3ec271d38e056a87
#
_entry.id   c7d507d57fd60fec3ec271d38e056a87
#
_cell.length_a   1.000
_cell.length_b   1.000
_cell.length_c   1.000
_cell.angle_alpha   90.00
_cell.angle_beta   90.00
_cell.angle_gamma   90.00
#
_symmetry.space_group_name_H-M   'P 1'
#
loop_
_entity.id
_entity.type
_entity.pdbx_description
1 polymer ?
#
loop_
_entity_poly.entity_id
_entity_poly.type
_entity_poly.pdbx_seq_one_letter_code
_entity_poly.pdbx_strand_id
1 'polypeptide(L)'
;MITYKLAQEIVTQTMLRLHHNINVINLDGTILASGDPSRLEHYHAATKEIVQTKKSVYIYEKDIDRYPNTKPGINLPIFFQDEIVCTIGITGNPSEIEDIANLVQLTAEVIVNQALLESQSEWQRKMSVHIFFELIEGSEVKGILKERIHKLPFKLNPPFAVSIIRAKHKTSSHRTLIQFLEDYFYEQPVLYG
;
A
#
# COMPACT_ATOMS: atom_id res chain seq x y z
N MET A 1 0.95 5.77 4.04
CA MET A 1 2.38 6.15 3.89
C MET A 1 3.14 4.93 3.42
N ILE A 2 3.95 5.08 2.38
CA ILE A 2 4.77 3.99 1.79
C ILE A 2 5.94 3.66 2.72
N THR A 3 6.18 2.36 2.93
CA THR A 3 7.33 1.88 3.71
C THR A 3 8.59 1.77 2.86
N TYR A 4 9.78 1.86 3.47
CA TYR A 4 11.06 1.61 2.78
C TYR A 4 11.08 0.25 2.05
N LYS A 5 10.51 -0.79 2.67
CA LYS A 5 10.43 -2.12 2.06
C LYS A 5 9.64 -2.11 0.76
N LEU A 6 8.46 -1.49 0.76
CA LEU A 6 7.62 -1.38 -0.44
C LEU A 6 8.28 -0.51 -1.51
N ALA A 7 8.90 0.62 -1.12
CA ALA A 7 9.64 1.47 -2.04
C ALA A 7 10.80 0.70 -2.72
N GLN A 8 11.56 -0.09 -1.95
CA GLN A 8 12.65 -0.92 -2.48
C GLN A 8 12.12 -2.03 -3.40
N GLU A 9 10.98 -2.62 -3.10
CA GLU A 9 10.34 -3.61 -3.96
C GLU A 9 9.96 -3.00 -5.32
N ILE A 10 9.35 -1.80 -5.33
CA ILE A 10 9.02 -1.08 -6.57
C ILE A 10 10.27 -0.85 -7.41
N VAL A 11 11.35 -0.30 -6.81
CA VAL A 11 12.61 -0.07 -7.52
C VAL A 11 13.17 -1.36 -8.09
N THR A 12 13.21 -2.43 -7.30
CA THR A 12 13.76 -3.71 -7.71
C THR A 12 12.97 -4.31 -8.87
N GLN A 13 11.64 -4.37 -8.78
CA GLN A 13 10.79 -4.97 -9.80
C GLN A 13 10.81 -4.18 -11.12
N THR A 14 10.88 -2.87 -11.04
CA THR A 14 10.93 -2.01 -12.23
C THR A 14 12.30 -2.01 -12.88
N MET A 15 13.38 -1.93 -12.12
CA MET A 15 14.75 -1.90 -12.67
C MET A 15 15.24 -3.23 -13.24
N LEU A 16 14.69 -4.37 -12.83
CA LEU A 16 15.01 -5.68 -13.43
C LEU A 16 14.77 -5.73 -14.94
N ARG A 17 13.94 -4.83 -15.48
CA ARG A 17 13.50 -4.80 -16.87
C ARG A 17 13.88 -3.53 -17.62
N LEU A 18 14.28 -2.50 -16.86
CA LEU A 18 14.53 -1.17 -17.41
C LEU A 18 15.94 -0.72 -17.06
N HIS A 19 16.67 -0.21 -18.07
CA HIS A 19 18.05 0.29 -17.90
C HIS A 19 18.09 1.77 -17.42
N HIS A 20 17.02 2.25 -16.79
CA HIS A 20 16.92 3.61 -16.27
C HIS A 20 16.91 3.60 -14.74
N ASN A 21 17.59 4.58 -14.14
CA ASN A 21 17.52 4.74 -12.69
C ASN A 21 16.14 5.21 -12.28
N ILE A 22 15.58 4.56 -11.26
CA ILE A 22 14.26 4.85 -10.71
C ILE A 22 14.43 5.23 -9.24
N ASN A 23 13.74 6.29 -8.84
CA ASN A 23 13.64 6.73 -7.45
C ASN A 23 12.17 6.63 -7.00
N VAL A 24 11.93 6.08 -5.83
CA VAL A 24 10.65 6.19 -5.13
C VAL A 24 10.80 7.23 -4.02
N ILE A 25 9.93 8.23 -4.02
CA ILE A 25 10.08 9.44 -3.22
C ILE A 25 8.81 9.62 -2.38
N ASN A 26 8.97 9.86 -1.09
CA ASN A 26 7.87 10.15 -0.17
C ASN A 26 7.25 11.53 -0.48
N LEU A 27 6.05 11.81 0.06
CA LEU A 27 5.31 13.06 -0.17
C LEU A 27 6.02 14.30 0.38
N ASP A 28 6.94 14.13 1.34
CA ASP A 28 7.81 15.20 1.87
C ASP A 28 9.02 15.49 0.97
N GLY A 29 9.22 14.72 -0.11
CA GLY A 29 10.34 14.84 -1.04
C GLY A 29 11.55 13.99 -0.71
N THR A 30 11.53 13.18 0.36
CA THR A 30 12.64 12.28 0.72
C THR A 30 12.66 11.06 -0.20
N ILE A 31 13.82 10.74 -0.79
CA ILE A 31 14.01 9.54 -1.60
C ILE A 31 14.10 8.32 -0.67
N LEU A 32 13.06 7.46 -0.72
CA LEU A 32 12.97 6.23 0.09
C LEU A 32 13.76 5.06 -0.52
N ALA A 33 13.76 4.95 -1.84
CA ALA A 33 14.49 3.92 -2.56
C ALA A 33 14.98 4.45 -3.90
N SER A 34 16.12 3.95 -4.35
CA SER A 34 16.76 4.37 -5.60
C SER A 34 17.59 3.23 -6.16
N GLY A 35 17.69 3.16 -7.49
CA GLY A 35 18.70 2.36 -8.17
C GLY A 35 20.12 2.90 -8.03
N ASP A 36 20.26 4.17 -7.66
CA ASP A 36 21.52 4.82 -7.31
C ASP A 36 21.55 5.04 -5.78
N PRO A 37 22.29 4.20 -5.02
CA PRO A 37 22.31 4.29 -3.55
C PRO A 37 22.77 5.66 -3.00
N SER A 38 23.55 6.41 -3.76
CA SER A 38 24.01 7.74 -3.36
C SER A 38 22.87 8.77 -3.26
N ARG A 39 21.70 8.43 -3.80
CA ARG A 39 20.52 9.30 -3.80
C ARG A 39 19.59 9.08 -2.61
N LEU A 40 19.76 8.00 -1.85
CA LEU A 40 18.92 7.69 -0.69
C LEU A 40 18.94 8.82 0.33
N GLU A 41 17.76 9.08 0.91
CA GLU A 41 17.52 10.12 1.92
C GLU A 41 17.70 11.58 1.42
N HIS A 42 18.13 11.77 0.16
CA HIS A 42 18.21 13.11 -0.41
C HIS A 42 16.83 13.65 -0.75
N TYR A 43 16.73 14.99 -0.70
CA TYR A 43 15.50 15.70 -1.08
C TYR A 43 15.38 15.82 -2.59
N HIS A 44 14.18 15.57 -3.12
CA HIS A 44 13.83 15.67 -4.53
C HIS A 44 12.84 16.81 -4.78
N ALA A 45 13.29 17.89 -5.37
CA ALA A 45 12.55 19.17 -5.46
C ALA A 45 11.23 19.08 -6.24
N ALA A 46 11.14 18.25 -7.28
CA ALA A 46 9.94 18.12 -8.12
C ALA A 46 8.72 17.56 -7.37
N THR A 47 8.92 16.81 -6.29
CA THR A 47 7.83 16.18 -5.52
C THR A 47 6.82 17.20 -5.01
N LYS A 48 7.29 18.36 -4.54
CA LYS A 48 6.40 19.43 -4.04
C LYS A 48 5.40 19.89 -5.09
N GLU A 49 5.83 20.09 -6.33
CA GLU A 49 4.98 20.50 -7.43
C GLU A 49 3.97 19.39 -7.79
N ILE A 50 4.42 18.12 -7.82
CA ILE A 50 3.54 16.98 -8.11
C ILE A 50 2.45 16.85 -7.06
N VAL A 51 2.78 16.93 -5.79
CA VAL A 51 1.80 16.83 -4.68
C VAL A 51 0.75 17.95 -4.76
N GLN A 52 1.16 19.16 -5.13
CA GLN A 52 0.25 20.31 -5.25
C GLN A 52 -0.64 20.25 -6.49
N THR A 53 -0.09 19.82 -7.62
CA THR A 53 -0.79 19.86 -8.91
C THR A 53 -1.48 18.54 -9.28
N LYS A 54 -1.09 17.44 -8.64
CA LYS A 54 -1.46 16.06 -8.98
C LYS A 54 -1.07 15.68 -10.43
N LYS A 55 -0.07 16.37 -11.01
CA LYS A 55 0.38 16.17 -12.39
C LYS A 55 1.84 15.75 -12.44
N SER A 56 2.20 15.05 -13.51
CA SER A 56 3.58 14.69 -13.82
C SER A 56 4.44 15.92 -14.09
N VAL A 57 5.72 15.85 -13.69
CA VAL A 57 6.72 16.91 -13.92
C VAL A 57 7.82 16.37 -14.80
N TYR A 58 8.04 17.01 -15.95
CA TYR A 58 9.07 16.72 -16.92
C TYR A 58 10.24 17.67 -16.70
N ILE A 59 11.43 17.15 -16.42
CA ILE A 59 12.65 17.93 -16.18
C ILE A 59 13.59 17.70 -17.33
N TYR A 60 13.77 18.71 -18.17
CA TYR A 60 14.77 18.71 -19.23
C TYR A 60 16.09 19.30 -18.72
N GLU A 61 17.19 19.11 -19.44
CA GLU A 61 18.50 19.65 -19.10
C GLU A 61 18.47 21.15 -18.77
N LYS A 62 17.69 21.93 -19.52
CA LYS A 62 17.51 23.37 -19.32
C LYS A 62 16.74 23.77 -18.05
N ASP A 63 16.06 22.81 -17.41
CA ASP A 63 15.16 23.05 -16.26
C ASP A 63 15.83 22.69 -14.92
N ILE A 64 17.07 22.18 -14.94
CA ILE A 64 17.78 21.68 -13.75
C ILE A 64 17.95 22.77 -12.69
N ASP A 65 18.20 24.01 -13.07
CA ASP A 65 18.34 25.13 -12.14
C ASP A 65 17.07 25.37 -11.31
N ARG A 66 15.89 25.05 -11.85
CA ARG A 66 14.60 25.13 -11.16
C ARG A 66 14.40 24.03 -10.15
N TYR A 67 15.04 22.88 -10.36
CA TYR A 67 14.88 21.68 -9.52
C TYR A 67 16.23 21.21 -8.98
N PRO A 68 16.76 21.85 -7.94
CA PRO A 68 18.05 21.50 -7.37
C PRO A 68 18.07 20.04 -6.91
N ASN A 69 19.23 19.40 -7.05
CA ASN A 69 19.48 17.98 -6.74
C ASN A 69 18.66 16.98 -7.58
N THR A 70 18.12 17.40 -8.72
CA THR A 70 17.47 16.50 -9.66
C THR A 70 18.34 16.24 -10.90
N LYS A 71 18.04 15.16 -11.61
CA LYS A 71 18.57 14.86 -12.94
C LYS A 71 17.44 15.02 -13.96
N PRO A 72 17.77 15.23 -15.26
CA PRO A 72 16.73 15.16 -16.29
C PRO A 72 15.95 13.86 -16.21
N GLY A 73 14.64 13.96 -16.37
CA GLY A 73 13.77 12.80 -16.24
C GLY A 73 12.29 13.17 -16.15
N ILE A 74 11.47 12.15 -15.93
CA ILE A 74 10.02 12.28 -15.72
C ILE A 74 9.73 11.87 -14.29
N ASN A 75 8.94 12.70 -13.60
CA ASN A 75 8.49 12.46 -12.24
C ASN A 75 6.98 12.37 -12.21
N LEU A 76 6.45 11.29 -11.66
CA LEU A 76 5.06 10.86 -11.77
C LEU A 76 4.44 10.70 -10.37
N PRO A 77 3.18 11.11 -10.17
CA PRO A 77 2.42 10.75 -8.97
C PRO A 77 2.03 9.28 -9.01
N ILE A 78 2.01 8.61 -7.87
CA ILE A 78 1.45 7.27 -7.70
C ILE A 78 0.22 7.37 -6.82
N PHE A 79 -0.89 6.87 -7.32
CA PHE A 79 -2.18 6.97 -6.66
C PHE A 79 -2.60 5.66 -5.98
N PHE A 80 -3.31 5.84 -4.87
CA PHE A 80 -4.10 4.80 -4.21
C PHE A 80 -5.43 5.42 -3.75
N GLN A 81 -6.55 4.91 -4.25
CA GLN A 81 -7.90 5.43 -3.94
C GLN A 81 -7.99 6.97 -4.14
N ASP A 82 -7.54 7.45 -5.33
CA ASP A 82 -7.54 8.86 -5.76
C ASP A 82 -6.61 9.80 -4.95
N GLU A 83 -5.86 9.28 -3.98
CA GLU A 83 -4.87 10.04 -3.22
C GLU A 83 -3.44 9.69 -3.64
N ILE A 84 -2.56 10.71 -3.71
CA ILE A 84 -1.14 10.47 -3.97
C ILE A 84 -0.51 9.84 -2.72
N VAL A 85 0.16 8.70 -2.90
CA VAL A 85 0.84 7.98 -1.80
C VAL A 85 2.35 8.08 -1.85
N CYS A 86 2.91 8.29 -3.03
CA CYS A 86 4.32 8.62 -3.28
C CYS A 86 4.49 9.21 -4.67
N THR A 87 5.70 9.60 -5.01
CA THR A 87 6.10 9.96 -6.38
C THR A 87 7.22 9.05 -6.86
N ILE A 88 7.32 8.87 -8.19
CA ILE A 88 8.40 8.11 -8.81
C ILE A 88 9.12 9.00 -9.81
N GLY A 89 10.45 9.06 -9.71
CA GLY A 89 11.32 9.73 -10.67
C GLY A 89 12.05 8.72 -11.52
N ILE A 90 12.05 8.91 -12.84
CA ILE A 90 12.78 8.11 -13.81
C ILE A 90 13.80 9.01 -14.50
N THR A 91 15.09 8.63 -14.43
CA THR A 91 16.17 9.41 -15.00
C THR A 91 16.33 9.09 -16.49
N GLY A 92 16.41 10.12 -17.31
CA GLY A 92 16.60 10.03 -18.76
C GLY A 92 16.10 11.27 -19.50
N ASN A 93 16.29 11.33 -20.80
CA ASN A 93 15.70 12.40 -21.61
C ASN A 93 14.16 12.20 -21.67
N PRO A 94 13.35 13.16 -21.17
CA PRO A 94 11.90 13.00 -21.14
C PRO A 94 11.27 12.60 -22.48
N SER A 95 11.79 13.12 -23.61
CA SER A 95 11.26 12.81 -24.94
C SER A 95 11.52 11.35 -25.39
N GLU A 96 12.42 10.64 -24.73
CA GLU A 96 12.80 9.26 -25.07
C GLU A 96 12.21 8.24 -24.12
N ILE A 97 11.86 8.66 -22.90
CA ILE A 97 11.45 7.75 -21.82
C ILE A 97 9.95 7.86 -21.46
N GLU A 98 9.15 8.62 -22.19
CA GLU A 98 7.75 8.88 -21.83
C GLU A 98 6.91 7.59 -21.78
N ASP A 99 7.03 6.73 -22.79
CA ASP A 99 6.33 5.45 -22.81
C ASP A 99 6.79 4.52 -21.67
N ILE A 100 8.09 4.54 -21.37
CA ILE A 100 8.66 3.78 -20.26
C ILE A 100 8.13 4.32 -18.93
N ALA A 101 8.06 5.64 -18.78
CA ALA A 101 7.56 6.28 -17.57
C ALA A 101 6.11 5.91 -17.29
N ASN A 102 5.24 5.91 -18.30
CA ASN A 102 3.86 5.48 -18.19
C ASN A 102 3.74 4.01 -17.76
N LEU A 103 4.56 3.13 -18.31
CA LEU A 103 4.60 1.71 -17.91
C LEU A 103 5.07 1.53 -16.47
N VAL A 104 6.09 2.29 -16.06
CA VAL A 104 6.59 2.28 -14.67
C VAL A 104 5.53 2.76 -13.71
N GLN A 105 4.81 3.84 -14.05
CA GLN A 105 3.71 4.35 -13.24
C GLN A 105 2.64 3.27 -13.01
N LEU A 106 2.15 2.66 -14.10
CA LEU A 106 1.15 1.60 -14.02
C LEU A 106 1.63 0.42 -13.15
N THR A 107 2.86 -0.03 -13.36
CA THR A 107 3.45 -1.15 -12.60
C THR A 107 3.55 -0.81 -11.12
N ALA A 108 4.02 0.39 -10.79
CA ALA A 108 4.14 0.85 -9.42
C ALA A 108 2.78 0.99 -8.74
N GLU A 109 1.76 1.50 -9.44
CA GLU A 109 0.40 1.58 -8.91
C GLU A 109 -0.18 0.20 -8.61
N VAL A 110 0.05 -0.79 -9.47
CA VAL A 110 -0.37 -2.19 -9.21
C VAL A 110 0.30 -2.73 -7.93
N ILE A 111 1.63 -2.57 -7.79
CA ILE A 111 2.37 -3.04 -6.62
C ILE A 111 1.88 -2.34 -5.34
N VAL A 112 1.72 -1.03 -5.39
CA VAL A 112 1.22 -0.22 -4.27
C VAL A 112 -0.19 -0.62 -3.87
N ASN A 113 -1.10 -0.73 -4.85
CA ASN A 113 -2.49 -1.13 -4.61
C ASN A 113 -2.56 -2.51 -3.96
N GLN A 114 -1.82 -3.49 -4.47
CA GLN A 114 -1.78 -4.83 -3.87
C GLN A 114 -1.28 -4.78 -2.43
N ALA A 115 -0.14 -4.14 -2.16
CA ALA A 115 0.45 -4.09 -0.83
C ALA A 115 -0.43 -3.36 0.19
N LEU A 116 -1.08 -2.26 -0.20
CA LEU A 116 -1.95 -1.50 0.70
C LEU A 116 -3.27 -2.22 0.97
N LEU A 117 -3.86 -2.90 -0.02
CA LEU A 117 -5.05 -3.73 0.17
C LEU A 117 -4.76 -4.93 1.07
N GLU A 118 -3.62 -5.60 0.90
CA GLU A 118 -3.18 -6.69 1.78
C GLU A 118 -3.00 -6.20 3.23
N SER A 119 -2.33 -5.07 3.41
CA SER A 119 -2.14 -4.45 4.73
C SER A 119 -3.46 -4.09 5.41
N GLN A 120 -4.42 -3.55 4.64
CA GLN A 120 -5.75 -3.21 5.14
C GLN A 120 -6.52 -4.47 5.56
N SER A 121 -6.48 -5.52 4.75
CA SER A 121 -7.10 -6.82 5.05
C SER A 121 -6.51 -7.47 6.30
N GLU A 122 -5.18 -7.48 6.43
CA GLU A 122 -4.51 -8.00 7.63
C GLU A 122 -4.89 -7.22 8.89
N TRP A 123 -4.96 -5.89 8.79
CA TRP A 123 -5.36 -5.06 9.91
C TRP A 123 -6.80 -5.35 10.35
N GLN A 124 -7.73 -5.47 9.39
CA GLN A 124 -9.13 -5.83 9.66
C GLN A 124 -9.23 -7.20 10.35
N ARG A 125 -8.49 -8.19 9.85
CA ARG A 125 -8.44 -9.53 10.45
C ARG A 125 -7.93 -9.49 11.90
N LYS A 126 -6.81 -8.80 12.17
CA LYS A 126 -6.27 -8.65 13.53
C LYS A 126 -7.26 -7.94 14.46
N MET A 127 -7.95 -6.93 13.96
CA MET A 127 -8.99 -6.21 14.71
C MET A 127 -10.16 -7.14 15.05
N SER A 128 -10.64 -7.94 14.09
CA SER A 128 -11.73 -8.90 14.28
C SER A 128 -11.39 -9.94 15.33
N VAL A 129 -10.19 -10.52 15.27
CA VAL A 129 -9.69 -11.49 16.27
C VAL A 129 -9.64 -10.86 17.66
N HIS A 130 -9.15 -9.65 17.78
CA HIS A 130 -9.07 -8.98 19.07
C HIS A 130 -10.45 -8.69 19.68
N ILE A 131 -11.39 -8.21 18.87
CA ILE A 131 -12.78 -8.02 19.29
C ILE A 131 -13.41 -9.33 19.73
N PHE A 132 -13.15 -10.43 19.00
CA PHE A 132 -13.64 -11.76 19.34
C PHE A 132 -13.20 -12.19 20.74
N PHE A 133 -11.93 -12.07 21.07
CA PHE A 133 -11.42 -12.42 22.39
C PHE A 133 -11.99 -11.52 23.50
N GLU A 134 -12.04 -10.20 23.29
CA GLU A 134 -12.63 -9.28 24.26
C GLU A 134 -14.12 -9.60 24.55
N LEU A 135 -14.88 -10.02 23.53
CA LEU A 135 -16.29 -10.44 23.71
C LEU A 135 -16.43 -11.77 24.46
N ILE A 136 -15.57 -12.75 24.19
CA ILE A 136 -15.60 -14.05 24.88
C ILE A 136 -15.18 -13.91 26.37
N GLU A 137 -14.21 -13.06 26.65
CA GLU A 137 -13.80 -12.76 28.03
C GLU A 137 -14.85 -12.00 28.86
N GLY A 138 -15.97 -11.66 28.24
CA GLY A 138 -17.09 -10.99 28.92
C GLY A 138 -16.85 -9.50 29.13
N SER A 139 -15.98 -8.89 28.36
CA SER A 139 -15.73 -7.44 28.41
C SER A 139 -17.01 -6.67 28.06
N GLU A 140 -17.37 -5.69 28.89
CA GLU A 140 -18.51 -4.83 28.57
C GLU A 140 -18.27 -4.03 27.28
N VAL A 141 -19.24 -4.04 26.36
CA VAL A 141 -19.19 -3.30 25.09
C VAL A 141 -19.34 -1.80 25.36
N LYS A 142 -18.31 -1.19 25.91
CA LYS A 142 -18.25 0.25 26.23
C LYS A 142 -16.95 0.86 25.71
N GLY A 143 -16.93 2.20 25.54
CA GLY A 143 -15.73 2.95 25.22
C GLY A 143 -15.05 2.48 23.93
N ILE A 144 -13.77 2.14 24.05
CA ILE A 144 -12.89 1.76 22.91
C ILE A 144 -13.39 0.50 22.18
N LEU A 145 -13.91 -0.50 22.90
CA LEU A 145 -14.44 -1.72 22.29
C LEU A 145 -15.63 -1.39 21.37
N LYS A 146 -16.53 -0.52 21.81
CA LYS A 146 -17.67 -0.05 21.00
C LYS A 146 -17.21 0.65 19.73
N GLU A 147 -16.20 1.51 19.81
CA GLU A 147 -15.62 2.19 18.64
C GLU A 147 -14.95 1.21 17.66
N ARG A 148 -14.26 0.19 18.17
CA ARG A 148 -13.65 -0.85 17.35
C ARG A 148 -14.69 -1.69 16.63
N ILE A 149 -15.77 -2.08 17.31
CA ILE A 149 -16.90 -2.81 16.73
C ILE A 149 -17.53 -2.01 15.58
N HIS A 150 -17.68 -0.68 15.73
CA HIS A 150 -18.21 0.17 14.67
C HIS A 150 -17.32 0.26 13.41
N LYS A 151 -16.02 -0.05 13.53
CA LYS A 151 -15.08 -0.10 12.41
C LYS A 151 -15.03 -1.44 11.68
N LEU A 152 -15.77 -2.44 12.14
CA LEU A 152 -15.92 -3.70 11.42
C LEU A 152 -16.69 -3.47 10.11
N PRO A 153 -16.36 -4.23 9.04
CA PRO A 153 -17.07 -4.13 7.76
C PRO A 153 -18.52 -4.64 7.80
N PHE A 154 -18.96 -5.15 8.96
CA PHE A 154 -20.30 -5.68 9.18
C PHE A 154 -20.83 -5.26 10.57
N LYS A 155 -22.14 -5.34 10.76
CA LYS A 155 -22.76 -5.01 12.04
C LYS A 155 -22.84 -6.26 12.91
N LEU A 156 -22.35 -6.17 14.14
CA LEU A 156 -22.56 -7.18 15.17
C LEU A 156 -23.84 -6.84 15.95
N ASN A 157 -24.88 -7.61 15.72
CA ASN A 157 -26.17 -7.48 16.42
C ASN A 157 -26.44 -8.73 17.26
N PRO A 158 -26.77 -8.62 18.54
CA PRO A 158 -27.17 -9.76 19.35
C PRO A 158 -28.51 -10.36 18.85
N PRO A 159 -28.76 -11.67 19.07
CA PRO A 159 -27.98 -12.58 19.89
C PRO A 159 -26.76 -13.16 19.13
N PHE A 160 -25.70 -13.47 19.89
CA PHE A 160 -24.49 -14.12 19.34
C PHE A 160 -24.49 -15.61 19.66
N ALA A 161 -23.93 -16.42 18.75
CA ALA A 161 -23.61 -17.82 18.99
C ALA A 161 -22.11 -18.05 18.84
N VAL A 162 -21.53 -18.83 19.74
CA VAL A 162 -20.13 -19.25 19.67
C VAL A 162 -20.11 -20.72 19.27
N SER A 163 -19.34 -21.05 18.25
CA SER A 163 -19.18 -22.44 17.76
C SER A 163 -17.70 -22.81 17.76
N ILE A 164 -17.39 -24.02 18.23
CA ILE A 164 -16.04 -24.59 18.14
C ILE A 164 -16.04 -25.62 17.03
N ILE A 165 -15.25 -25.38 16.00
CA ILE A 165 -15.13 -26.27 14.85
C ILE A 165 -13.79 -26.98 14.92
N ARG A 166 -13.81 -28.32 14.95
CA ARG A 166 -12.63 -29.17 14.96
C ARG A 166 -12.52 -29.94 13.66
N ALA A 167 -11.46 -29.71 12.90
CA ALA A 167 -11.16 -30.54 11.73
C ALA A 167 -10.65 -31.93 12.16
N LYS A 168 -11.25 -33.00 11.63
CA LYS A 168 -10.85 -34.40 11.93
C LYS A 168 -9.57 -34.85 11.20
N HIS A 169 -9.22 -34.17 10.11
CA HIS A 169 -8.01 -34.46 9.32
C HIS A 169 -7.22 -33.17 9.13
N LYS A 170 -5.89 -33.29 9.05
CA LYS A 170 -5.04 -32.17 8.66
C LYS A 170 -5.44 -31.70 7.26
N THR A 171 -6.26 -30.67 7.17
CA THR A 171 -6.46 -29.92 5.94
C THR A 171 -5.15 -29.23 5.60
N SER A 172 -4.76 -29.25 4.36
CA SER A 172 -3.47 -28.80 3.86
C SER A 172 -3.20 -27.30 4.05
N SER A 173 -4.17 -26.51 4.54
CA SER A 173 -3.99 -25.09 4.83
C SER A 173 -5.07 -24.57 5.79
N HIS A 174 -4.65 -23.86 6.83
CA HIS A 174 -5.53 -23.10 7.73
C HIS A 174 -6.38 -22.08 6.95
N ARG A 175 -5.84 -21.55 5.86
CA ARG A 175 -6.52 -20.64 4.93
C ARG A 175 -7.74 -21.28 4.26
N THR A 176 -7.67 -22.56 3.92
CA THR A 176 -8.77 -23.30 3.27
C THR A 176 -9.95 -23.51 4.22
N LEU A 177 -9.69 -23.72 5.52
CA LEU A 177 -10.77 -23.88 6.51
C LEU A 177 -11.50 -22.56 6.75
N ILE A 178 -10.75 -21.46 6.90
CA ILE A 178 -11.33 -20.12 7.08
C ILE A 178 -12.19 -19.75 5.85
N GLN A 179 -11.67 -19.95 4.65
CA GLN A 179 -12.39 -19.64 3.42
C GLN A 179 -13.67 -20.51 3.27
N PHE A 180 -13.62 -21.77 3.66
CA PHE A 180 -14.80 -22.65 3.69
C PHE A 180 -15.86 -22.12 4.69
N LEU A 181 -15.43 -21.61 5.85
CA LEU A 181 -16.35 -21.04 6.85
C LEU A 181 -16.95 -19.71 6.37
N GLU A 182 -16.17 -18.85 5.74
CA GLU A 182 -16.63 -17.61 5.13
C GLU A 182 -17.66 -17.89 4.03
N ASP A 183 -17.40 -18.86 3.17
CA ASP A 183 -18.32 -19.27 2.10
C ASP A 183 -19.61 -19.89 2.68
N TYR A 184 -19.51 -20.70 3.74
CA TYR A 184 -20.65 -21.37 4.37
C TYR A 184 -21.55 -20.38 5.13
N PHE A 185 -20.97 -19.38 5.75
CA PHE A 185 -21.68 -18.32 6.50
C PHE A 185 -21.79 -17.01 5.70
N TYR A 186 -21.76 -17.07 4.39
CA TYR A 186 -21.69 -15.93 3.48
C TYR A 186 -22.64 -14.77 3.83
N GLU A 187 -23.83 -15.04 4.34
CA GLU A 187 -24.80 -14.01 4.74
C GLU A 187 -24.74 -13.62 6.23
N GLN A 188 -23.88 -14.26 7.00
CA GLN A 188 -23.78 -14.04 8.45
C GLN A 188 -22.40 -13.48 8.81
N PRO A 189 -22.34 -12.40 9.60
CA PRO A 189 -21.08 -11.88 10.08
C PRO A 189 -20.42 -12.88 11.06
N VAL A 190 -19.21 -13.33 10.72
CA VAL A 190 -18.45 -14.28 11.52
C VAL A 190 -17.16 -13.62 12.01
N LEU A 191 -16.93 -13.70 13.34
CA LEU A 191 -15.64 -13.43 13.94
C LEU A 191 -14.95 -14.74 14.28
N TYR A 192 -13.69 -14.88 13.95
CA TYR A 192 -12.88 -16.06 14.29
C TYR A 192 -11.55 -15.64 14.93
N GLY A 193 -11.05 -16.49 15.81
CA GLY A 193 -9.81 -16.29 16.55
C GLY A 193 -8.86 -17.47 16.43
#